data_dfa35adf3774749aecb087302c0260a6
#
_entry.id   dfa35adf3774749aecb087302c0260a6
#
_cell.length_a   1.000
_cell.length_b   1.000
_cell.length_c   1.000
_cell.angle_alpha   90.00
_cell.angle_beta   90.00
_cell.angle_gamma   90.00
#
_symmetry.space_group_name_H-M   'P 1'
#
loop_
_entity.id
_entity.type
_entity.pdbx_description
1 polymer ?
#
loop_
_entity_poly.entity_id
_entity_poly.type
_entity_poly.pdbx_seq_one_letter_code
_entity_poly.pdbx_strand_id
1 'polypeptide(L)'
;MATDLTTVRGLIAAENGLAVIATLRADGSVQASVVNAGLVAHPLGGGEVVGFVALGGAVKLAHLRRRPRATVVFRAGFRWASIEGPVTLIGPDDAVAGFDAAGLPQLLRDVFLSTGSTHDDWPTYDRVMAQERRCVVLVRPERVYGRD
;
A
#
# COMPACT_ATOMS: atom_id res chain seq x y z
N MET A 1 -12.42 22.89 -1.45
CA MET A 1 -12.34 21.97 -0.32
C MET A 1 -10.99 21.29 -0.27
N ALA A 2 -10.48 21.04 0.91
CA ALA A 2 -9.22 20.33 1.05
C ALA A 2 -9.40 18.86 0.61
N THR A 3 -8.39 18.33 -0.06
CA THR A 3 -8.32 16.90 -0.39
C THR A 3 -8.05 16.10 0.89
N ASP A 4 -8.82 15.06 1.11
CA ASP A 4 -8.71 14.20 2.29
C ASP A 4 -8.90 12.72 1.92
N LEU A 5 -8.96 11.85 2.92
CA LEU A 5 -9.13 10.41 2.68
C LEU A 5 -10.49 10.07 2.05
N THR A 6 -11.51 10.91 2.19
CA THR A 6 -12.78 10.71 1.49
C THR A 6 -12.60 10.83 -0.02
N THR A 7 -11.82 11.82 -0.47
CA THR A 7 -11.44 11.96 -1.87
C THR A 7 -10.68 10.73 -2.35
N VAL A 8 -9.70 10.27 -1.57
CA VAL A 8 -8.90 9.07 -1.87
C VAL A 8 -9.80 7.85 -2.02
N ARG A 9 -10.76 7.67 -1.13
CA ARG A 9 -11.70 6.55 -1.16
C ARG A 9 -12.51 6.52 -2.46
N GLY A 10 -12.96 7.68 -2.92
CA GLY A 10 -13.67 7.81 -4.19
C GLY A 10 -12.80 7.46 -5.40
N LEU A 11 -11.53 7.87 -5.38
CA LEU A 11 -10.58 7.55 -6.45
C LEU A 11 -10.24 6.06 -6.49
N ILE A 12 -10.10 5.42 -5.33
CA ILE A 12 -9.91 3.97 -5.24
C ILE A 12 -11.10 3.25 -5.90
N ALA A 13 -12.31 3.63 -5.57
CA ALA A 13 -13.51 3.02 -6.13
C ALA A 13 -13.60 3.17 -7.65
N ALA A 14 -13.16 4.31 -8.18
CA ALA A 14 -13.23 4.61 -9.61
C ALA A 14 -12.31 3.75 -10.48
N GLU A 15 -11.14 3.35 -9.96
CA GLU A 15 -10.08 2.69 -10.75
C GLU A 15 -9.57 1.40 -10.10
N ASN A 16 -10.34 0.79 -9.19
CA ASN A 16 -9.94 -0.42 -8.45
C ASN A 16 -8.57 -0.27 -7.77
N GLY A 17 -8.32 0.91 -7.22
CA GLY A 17 -7.10 1.18 -6.46
C GLY A 17 -5.84 1.34 -7.29
N LEU A 18 -5.93 1.45 -8.62
CA LEU A 18 -4.73 1.71 -9.42
C LEU A 18 -4.10 3.03 -8.99
N ALA A 19 -2.82 2.95 -8.66
CA ALA A 19 -2.07 4.08 -8.12
C ALA A 19 -0.62 4.01 -8.54
N VAL A 20 0.05 5.16 -8.51
CA VAL A 20 1.51 5.24 -8.70
C VAL A 20 2.15 5.34 -7.33
N ILE A 21 3.10 4.46 -7.05
CA ILE A 21 3.98 4.54 -5.87
C ILE A 21 5.33 5.10 -6.29
N ALA A 22 5.81 6.09 -5.56
CA ALA A 22 7.13 6.69 -5.74
C ALA A 22 8.00 6.44 -4.50
N THR A 23 9.18 5.88 -4.72
CA THR A 23 10.18 5.60 -3.69
C THR A 23 11.51 6.23 -4.06
N LEU A 24 12.39 6.40 -3.08
CA LEU A 24 13.68 7.06 -3.28
C LEU A 24 14.80 6.05 -3.43
N ARG A 25 15.63 6.27 -4.46
CA ARG A 25 16.91 5.60 -4.62
C ARG A 25 17.97 6.27 -3.74
N ALA A 26 19.11 5.59 -3.57
CA ALA A 26 20.24 6.08 -2.76
C ALA A 26 20.76 7.45 -3.21
N ASP A 27 20.70 7.73 -4.50
CA ASP A 27 21.18 9.00 -5.08
C ASP A 27 20.14 10.12 -5.02
N GLY A 28 18.98 9.88 -4.39
CA GLY A 28 17.89 10.85 -4.28
C GLY A 28 16.95 10.89 -5.48
N SER A 29 17.23 10.12 -6.52
CA SER A 29 16.30 10.01 -7.65
C SER A 29 15.09 9.16 -7.26
N VAL A 30 14.00 9.28 -8.03
CA VAL A 30 12.72 8.64 -7.74
C VAL A 30 12.51 7.45 -8.67
N GLN A 31 12.09 6.33 -8.09
CA GLN A 31 11.53 5.22 -8.86
C GLN A 31 10.02 5.22 -8.69
N ALA A 32 9.29 5.16 -9.80
CA ALA A 32 7.84 5.12 -9.79
C ALA A 32 7.34 3.86 -10.51
N SER A 33 6.27 3.28 -9.97
CA SER A 33 5.62 2.11 -10.57
C SER A 33 4.15 2.10 -10.23
N VAL A 34 3.36 1.26 -10.91
CA VAL A 34 1.92 1.15 -10.69
C VAL A 34 1.64 -0.02 -9.75
N VAL A 35 0.76 0.22 -8.79
CA VAL A 35 0.29 -0.79 -7.82
C VAL A 35 -1.23 -0.70 -7.70
N ASN A 36 -1.83 -1.72 -7.08
CA ASN A 36 -3.20 -1.63 -6.59
C ASN A 36 -3.15 -1.35 -5.09
N ALA A 37 -3.68 -0.20 -4.68
CA ALA A 37 -3.66 0.24 -3.31
C ALA A 37 -5.06 0.57 -2.80
N GLY A 38 -5.26 0.44 -1.51
CA GLY A 38 -6.53 0.75 -0.85
C GLY A 38 -6.30 1.41 0.49
N LEU A 39 -7.39 1.67 1.21
CA LEU A 39 -7.33 2.19 2.57
C LEU A 39 -7.69 1.07 3.54
N VAL A 40 -6.82 0.84 4.51
CA VAL A 40 -7.02 -0.18 5.56
C VAL A 40 -6.67 0.42 6.92
N ALA A 41 -7.25 -0.14 7.97
CA ALA A 41 -6.82 0.18 9.33
C ALA A 41 -5.40 -0.35 9.53
N HIS A 42 -4.52 0.46 10.08
CA HIS A 42 -3.17 0.00 10.41
C HIS A 42 -3.27 -1.05 11.53
N PRO A 43 -2.68 -2.26 11.35
CA PRO A 43 -2.84 -3.32 12.33
C PRO A 43 -2.24 -3.00 13.70
N LEU A 44 -1.34 -2.02 13.78
CA LEU A 44 -0.73 -1.55 15.02
C LEU A 44 -1.43 -0.29 15.57
N GLY A 45 -2.53 0.15 14.98
CA GLY A 45 -3.30 1.31 15.43
C GLY A 45 -2.91 2.62 14.73
N GLY A 46 -3.58 3.69 15.11
CA GLY A 46 -3.32 5.02 14.57
C GLY A 46 -4.14 5.41 13.35
N GLY A 47 -5.18 4.64 13.03
CA GLY A 47 -6.13 5.00 11.98
C GLY A 47 -5.87 4.35 10.64
N GLU A 48 -6.52 4.87 9.61
CA GLU A 48 -6.43 4.34 8.24
C GLU A 48 -5.12 4.73 7.57
N VAL A 49 -4.58 3.80 6.79
CA VAL A 49 -3.36 3.98 6.00
C VAL A 49 -3.60 3.48 4.58
N VAL A 50 -2.78 3.93 3.65
CA VAL A 50 -2.74 3.36 2.31
C VAL A 50 -1.97 2.05 2.37
N GLY A 51 -2.56 0.98 1.83
CA GLY A 51 -1.93 -0.33 1.80
C GLY A 51 -1.90 -0.92 0.40
N PHE A 52 -0.81 -1.59 0.07
CA PHE A 52 -0.72 -2.41 -1.13
C PHE A 52 0.18 -3.63 -0.87
N VAL A 53 0.10 -4.60 -1.76
CA VAL A 53 0.85 -5.86 -1.66
C VAL A 53 1.94 -5.84 -2.72
N ALA A 54 3.19 -5.99 -2.29
CA ALA A 54 4.35 -6.01 -3.18
C ALA A 54 4.94 -7.42 -3.29
N LEU A 55 5.42 -7.75 -4.48
CA LEU A 55 6.15 -9.00 -4.72
C LEU A 55 7.43 -9.02 -3.88
N GLY A 56 7.72 -10.14 -3.24
CA GLY A 56 8.97 -10.33 -2.52
C GLY A 56 10.15 -10.17 -3.48
N GLY A 57 11.17 -9.41 -3.07
CA GLY A 57 12.30 -9.09 -3.92
C GLY A 57 12.11 -7.89 -4.84
N ALA A 58 10.93 -7.26 -4.85
CA ALA A 58 10.72 -6.05 -5.64
C ALA A 58 11.69 -4.93 -5.21
N VAL A 59 12.19 -4.18 -6.19
CA VAL A 59 13.16 -3.09 -5.95
C VAL A 59 12.60 -2.04 -5.00
N LYS A 60 11.30 -1.74 -5.11
CA LYS A 60 10.65 -0.78 -4.21
C LYS A 60 10.75 -1.18 -2.73
N LEU A 61 10.74 -2.48 -2.43
CA LEU A 61 10.92 -2.95 -1.05
C LEU A 61 12.33 -2.66 -0.53
N ALA A 62 13.35 -2.84 -1.37
CA ALA A 62 14.73 -2.52 -1.00
C ALA A 62 14.87 -1.02 -0.72
N HIS A 63 14.25 -0.16 -1.53
CA HIS A 63 14.24 1.28 -1.29
C HIS A 63 13.55 1.63 0.03
N LEU A 64 12.39 1.02 0.31
CA LEU A 64 11.60 1.32 1.50
C LEU A 64 12.24 0.80 2.78
N ARG A 65 13.01 -0.29 2.72
CA ARG A 65 13.77 -0.75 3.88
C ARG A 65 14.84 0.23 4.31
N ARG A 66 15.42 0.95 3.36
CA ARG A 66 16.48 1.92 3.62
C ARG A 66 15.93 3.33 3.88
N ARG A 67 14.87 3.72 3.16
CA ARG A 67 14.23 5.04 3.25
C ARG A 67 12.73 4.82 3.34
N PRO A 68 12.20 4.61 4.57
CA PRO A 68 10.82 4.20 4.77
C PRO A 68 9.83 5.36 4.65
N ARG A 69 9.84 6.03 3.52
CA ARG A 69 8.88 7.05 3.14
C ARG A 69 8.48 6.83 1.69
N ALA A 70 7.22 7.12 1.38
CA ALA A 70 6.70 6.98 0.02
C ALA A 70 5.63 8.02 -0.27
N THR A 71 5.39 8.21 -1.57
CA THR A 71 4.26 8.97 -2.08
C THR A 71 3.43 8.04 -2.94
N VAL A 72 2.12 8.04 -2.71
CA VAL A 72 1.17 7.27 -3.51
C VAL A 72 0.21 8.25 -4.17
N VAL A 73 0.03 8.13 -5.49
CA VAL A 73 -0.86 9.00 -6.26
C VAL A 73 -1.99 8.15 -6.83
N PHE A 74 -3.23 8.48 -6.46
CA PHE A 74 -4.45 7.94 -7.05
C PHE A 74 -4.98 8.93 -8.07
N ARG A 75 -5.51 8.44 -9.19
CA ARG A 75 -6.02 9.29 -10.26
C ARG A 75 -7.25 8.64 -10.93
N ALA A 76 -8.22 9.49 -11.26
CA ALA A 76 -9.35 9.13 -12.12
C ALA A 76 -9.63 10.34 -13.01
N GLY A 77 -9.22 10.27 -14.29
CA GLY A 77 -9.23 11.43 -15.17
C GLY A 77 -8.28 12.52 -14.67
N PHE A 78 -8.78 13.74 -14.53
CA PHE A 78 -8.00 14.85 -13.97
C PHE A 78 -8.16 15.01 -12.45
N ARG A 79 -8.99 14.20 -11.82
CA ARG A 79 -9.07 14.16 -10.37
C ARG A 79 -7.93 13.29 -9.85
N TRP A 80 -7.25 13.76 -8.81
CA TRP A 80 -6.13 13.02 -8.25
C TRP A 80 -5.92 13.38 -6.79
N ALA A 81 -5.27 12.50 -6.08
CA ALA A 81 -4.84 12.73 -4.69
C ALA A 81 -3.50 12.06 -4.47
N SER A 82 -2.60 12.76 -3.79
CA SER A 82 -1.33 12.24 -3.33
C SER A 82 -1.34 12.06 -1.83
N ILE A 83 -0.80 10.95 -1.36
CA ILE A 83 -0.59 10.66 0.04
C ILE A 83 0.90 10.46 0.25
N GLU A 84 1.49 11.23 1.18
CA GLU A 84 2.90 11.12 1.54
C GLU A 84 3.03 10.76 3.01
N GLY A 85 3.95 9.89 3.32
CA GLY A 85 4.24 9.61 4.71
C GLY A 85 5.18 8.46 4.95
N PRO A 86 5.41 8.15 6.23
CA PRO A 86 6.26 7.05 6.64
C PRO A 86 5.63 5.71 6.29
N VAL A 87 6.50 4.73 6.04
CA VAL A 87 6.11 3.40 5.57
C VAL A 87 6.43 2.35 6.63
N THR A 88 5.49 1.43 6.82
CA THR A 88 5.70 0.18 7.56
C THR A 88 5.62 -0.98 6.57
N LEU A 89 6.60 -1.87 6.63
CA LEU A 89 6.61 -3.12 5.85
C LEU A 89 6.25 -4.28 6.77
N ILE A 90 5.32 -5.12 6.34
CA ILE A 90 4.95 -6.34 7.07
C ILE A 90 4.93 -7.49 6.08
N GLY A 91 5.87 -8.41 6.24
CA GLY A 91 6.00 -9.54 5.33
C GLY A 91 6.91 -10.63 5.91
N PRO A 92 7.12 -11.73 5.15
CA PRO A 92 7.95 -12.82 5.62
C PRO A 92 9.41 -12.43 5.88
N ASP A 93 9.88 -11.39 5.17
CA ASP A 93 11.23 -10.86 5.33
C ASP A 93 11.27 -9.56 6.15
N ASP A 94 10.13 -9.11 6.66
CA ASP A 94 9.98 -7.83 7.35
C ASP A 94 9.09 -8.04 8.58
N ALA A 95 9.70 -8.47 9.67
CA ALA A 95 9.02 -8.63 10.95
C ALA A 95 8.85 -7.27 11.61
N VAL A 96 7.70 -7.06 12.24
CA VAL A 96 7.39 -5.81 12.94
C VAL A 96 6.98 -6.13 14.38
N ALA A 97 7.55 -5.42 15.34
CA ALA A 97 7.20 -5.55 16.74
C ALA A 97 5.70 -5.24 16.94
N GLY A 98 5.02 -6.10 17.68
CA GLY A 98 3.58 -5.94 17.96
C GLY A 98 2.66 -6.56 16.92
N PHE A 99 3.20 -7.12 15.82
CA PHE A 99 2.40 -7.83 14.83
C PHE A 99 2.80 -9.31 14.81
N ASP A 100 1.81 -10.20 15.05
CA ASP A 100 2.03 -11.64 15.00
C ASP A 100 2.09 -12.11 13.54
N ALA A 101 3.18 -12.77 13.15
CA ALA A 101 3.37 -13.27 11.79
C ALA A 101 2.24 -14.21 11.33
N ALA A 102 1.57 -14.90 12.25
CA ALA A 102 0.41 -15.73 11.92
C ALA A 102 -0.77 -14.91 11.37
N GLY A 103 -0.81 -13.61 11.61
CA GLY A 103 -1.82 -12.71 11.08
C GLY A 103 -1.55 -12.19 9.66
N LEU A 104 -0.39 -12.50 9.09
CA LEU A 104 -0.03 -11.99 7.76
C LEU A 104 -0.98 -12.43 6.64
N PRO A 105 -1.41 -13.70 6.55
CA PRO A 105 -2.35 -14.10 5.50
C PRO A 105 -3.64 -13.28 5.51
N GLN A 106 -4.21 -13.02 6.69
CA GLN A 106 -5.43 -12.21 6.80
C GLN A 106 -5.17 -10.75 6.40
N LEU A 107 -4.04 -10.18 6.81
CA LEU A 107 -3.68 -8.82 6.44
C LEU A 107 -3.51 -8.68 4.92
N LEU A 108 -2.88 -9.64 4.27
CA LEU A 108 -2.75 -9.67 2.80
C LEU A 108 -4.12 -9.68 2.12
N ARG A 109 -5.06 -10.49 2.63
CA ARG A 109 -6.44 -10.52 2.12
C ARG A 109 -7.14 -9.18 2.32
N ASP A 110 -7.02 -8.57 3.50
CA ASP A 110 -7.67 -7.30 3.83
C ASP A 110 -7.18 -6.19 2.90
N VAL A 111 -5.87 -6.13 2.65
CA VAL A 111 -5.29 -5.14 1.75
C VAL A 111 -5.78 -5.37 0.32
N PHE A 112 -5.81 -6.61 -0.14
CA PHE A 112 -6.33 -6.95 -1.47
C PHE A 112 -7.79 -6.50 -1.63
N LEU A 113 -8.64 -6.83 -0.65
CA LEU A 113 -10.05 -6.45 -0.67
C LEU A 113 -10.26 -4.94 -0.64
N SER A 114 -9.36 -4.20 0.01
CA SER A 114 -9.48 -2.75 0.14
C SER A 114 -9.36 -2.01 -1.19
N THR A 115 -8.81 -2.63 -2.21
CA THR A 115 -8.70 -2.06 -3.56
C THR A 115 -10.02 -2.16 -4.34
N GLY A 116 -11.02 -2.84 -3.81
CA GLY A 116 -12.24 -3.16 -4.52
C GLY A 116 -12.20 -4.49 -5.27
N SER A 117 -11.07 -5.19 -5.20
CA SER A 117 -10.90 -6.51 -5.80
C SER A 117 -11.56 -7.59 -4.94
N THR A 118 -11.95 -8.69 -5.57
CA THR A 118 -12.53 -9.85 -4.88
C THR A 118 -11.79 -11.11 -5.33
N HIS A 119 -11.91 -12.17 -4.53
CA HIS A 119 -11.31 -13.46 -4.85
C HIS A 119 -12.28 -14.57 -4.43
N ASP A 120 -12.34 -15.64 -5.23
CA ASP A 120 -13.23 -16.78 -4.99
C ASP A 120 -12.50 -18.03 -4.47
N ASP A 121 -11.17 -17.95 -4.29
CA ASP A 121 -10.36 -19.09 -3.85
C ASP A 121 -9.24 -18.61 -2.93
N TRP A 122 -9.59 -18.32 -1.68
CA TRP A 122 -8.63 -17.84 -0.69
C TRP A 122 -7.49 -18.82 -0.39
N PRO A 123 -7.69 -20.13 -0.31
CA PRO A 123 -6.57 -21.05 -0.13
C PRO A 123 -5.51 -20.94 -1.22
N THR A 124 -5.92 -20.81 -2.48
CA THR A 124 -4.97 -20.58 -3.58
C THR A 124 -4.30 -19.21 -3.45
N TYR A 125 -5.05 -18.17 -3.13
CA TYR A 125 -4.50 -16.83 -2.90
C TYR A 125 -3.40 -16.88 -1.83
N ASP A 126 -3.69 -17.47 -0.67
CA ASP A 126 -2.73 -17.55 0.43
C ASP A 126 -1.47 -18.30 0.03
N ARG A 127 -1.61 -19.39 -0.72
CA ARG A 127 -0.47 -20.17 -1.18
C ARG A 127 0.42 -19.37 -2.13
N VAL A 128 -0.17 -18.66 -3.08
CA VAL A 128 0.57 -17.82 -4.03
C VAL A 128 1.27 -16.67 -3.32
N MET A 129 0.59 -16.01 -2.38
CA MET A 129 1.19 -14.93 -1.59
C MET A 129 2.42 -15.41 -0.82
N ALA A 130 2.33 -16.60 -0.23
CA ALA A 130 3.44 -17.19 0.52
C ALA A 130 4.60 -17.59 -0.42
N GLN A 131 4.30 -18.21 -1.56
CA GLN A 131 5.32 -18.61 -2.54
C GLN A 131 6.07 -17.41 -3.09
N GLU A 132 5.37 -16.32 -3.37
CA GLU A 132 5.93 -15.08 -3.90
C GLU A 132 6.50 -14.18 -2.82
N ARG A 133 6.44 -14.59 -1.56
CA ARG A 133 6.95 -13.86 -0.40
C ARG A 133 6.42 -12.43 -0.36
N ARG A 134 5.13 -12.27 -0.63
CA ARG A 134 4.49 -10.96 -0.71
C ARG A 134 4.59 -10.20 0.60
N CYS A 135 4.84 -8.91 0.49
CA CYS A 135 4.98 -7.98 1.59
C CYS A 135 3.85 -6.94 1.54
N VAL A 136 3.24 -6.66 2.69
CA VAL A 136 2.30 -5.57 2.82
C VAL A 136 3.08 -4.28 3.05
N VAL A 137 2.78 -3.27 2.24
CA VAL A 137 3.35 -1.93 2.37
C VAL A 137 2.25 -1.00 2.87
N LEU A 138 2.48 -0.34 3.99
CA LEU A 138 1.51 0.58 4.60
C LEU A 138 2.12 1.97 4.64
N VAL A 139 1.43 2.95 4.04
CA VAL A 139 1.86 4.35 4.02
C VAL A 139 0.92 5.16 4.91
N ARG A 140 1.47 5.74 5.98
CA ARG A 140 0.69 6.56 6.89
C ARG A 140 0.46 7.94 6.27
N PRO A 141 -0.79 8.42 6.20
CA PRO A 141 -1.06 9.73 5.60
C PRO A 141 -0.58 10.86 6.51
N GLU A 142 0.64 11.33 6.26
CA GLU A 142 1.20 12.49 6.93
C GLU A 142 0.81 13.77 6.19
N ARG A 143 0.73 13.69 4.86
CA ARG A 143 0.33 14.80 4.00
C ARG A 143 -0.57 14.26 2.90
N VAL A 144 -1.75 14.89 2.74
CA VAL A 144 -2.73 14.53 1.70
C VAL A 144 -3.07 15.79 0.93
N TYR A 145 -2.92 15.73 -0.39
CA TYR A 145 -3.22 16.87 -1.26
C TYR A 145 -3.65 16.36 -2.64
N GLY A 146 -4.26 17.24 -3.42
CA GLY A 146 -4.71 16.86 -4.75
C GLY A 146 -5.73 17.80 -5.33
N ARG A 147 -6.47 17.30 -6.33
CA ARG A 147 -7.50 18.03 -7.05
C ARG A 147 -8.71 17.11 -7.23
N ASP A 148 -9.82 17.53 -6.64
CA ASP A 148 -11.09 16.83 -6.73
C ASP A 148 -11.94 17.33 -7.92
#